data_d9996ab6f69c8534cedf94babedbaf42
#
_entry.id   d9996ab6f69c8534cedf94babedbaf42
#
_cell.length_a   1.000
_cell.length_b   1.000
_cell.length_c   1.000
_cell.angle_alpha   90.00
_cell.angle_beta   90.00
_cell.angle_gamma   90.00
#
_symmetry.space_group_name_H-M   'P 1'
#
loop_
_entity.id
_entity.type
_entity.pdbx_description
1 polymer ?
#
loop_
_entity_poly.entity_id
_entity_poly.type
_entity_poly.pdbx_seq_one_letter_code
_entity_poly.pdbx_strand_id
1 'polypeptide(L)'
;MDTPKAFAILGPTAGGKTALALKIAEALPVEIISLDSALVYRDMDIGTAKPTAAELDAVPHHLIDIIPPTESYSAAEFVGDCVRLAEEIRARGRLPLIVGGTMMYFHALTEGLNDLPEADAAIRARLQEEKQRYGLAHLYQNLQTIDPETAGRLKPNDSQRIERALEVYRLTGKPLSAHFAEKADYTPPLDLCTTALIPENRALLHENIARRFTQMLEQGFIDEMRALRQKYPELTADMSSMRCVGYRQAWDYLEGLTDYDTFVEKGIAATRQLAKRQLTWLRKIPLAYSIDPYTDGNHVQTTLALVRRHFQI
;
A
#
# COMPACT_ATOMS: atom_id res chain seq x y z
N MET A 1 0.60 -21.41 21.99
CA MET A 1 -0.36 -21.51 20.86
C MET A 1 0.47 -21.49 19.60
N ASP A 2 0.11 -22.31 18.61
CA ASP A 2 0.82 -22.27 17.32
C ASP A 2 0.54 -20.94 16.62
N THR A 3 1.57 -20.35 16.02
CA THR A 3 1.45 -19.10 15.24
C THR A 3 0.46 -19.31 14.10
N PRO A 4 -0.57 -18.46 13.93
CA PRO A 4 -1.56 -18.61 12.87
C PRO A 4 -0.91 -18.60 11.48
N LYS A 5 -1.31 -19.56 10.62
CA LYS A 5 -0.80 -19.65 9.25
C LYS A 5 -1.58 -18.75 8.32
N ALA A 6 -0.88 -18.07 7.41
CA ALA A 6 -1.46 -17.36 6.27
C ALA A 6 -0.58 -17.52 5.02
N PHE A 7 -1.17 -17.33 3.84
CA PHE A 7 -0.43 -17.37 2.58
C PHE A 7 -0.48 -15.99 1.92
N ALA A 8 0.66 -15.48 1.42
CA ALA A 8 0.74 -14.16 0.81
C ALA A 8 1.01 -14.24 -0.69
N ILE A 9 0.23 -13.49 -1.48
CA ILE A 9 0.44 -13.23 -2.92
C ILE A 9 0.78 -11.77 -3.11
N LEU A 10 2.05 -11.50 -3.38
CA LEU A 10 2.57 -10.16 -3.58
C LEU A 10 2.80 -9.86 -5.07
N GLY A 11 2.94 -8.59 -5.41
CA GLY A 11 3.27 -8.19 -6.77
C GLY A 11 3.02 -6.71 -7.04
N PRO A 12 3.50 -6.19 -8.17
CA PRO A 12 3.25 -4.80 -8.55
C PRO A 12 1.78 -4.59 -8.95
N THR A 13 1.37 -3.32 -8.98
CA THR A 13 0.10 -2.95 -9.60
C THR A 13 0.09 -3.41 -11.07
N ALA A 14 -1.08 -3.81 -11.58
CA ALA A 14 -1.26 -4.40 -12.91
C ALA A 14 -0.47 -5.72 -13.16
N GLY A 15 0.04 -6.37 -12.09
CA GLY A 15 0.82 -7.62 -12.18
C GLY A 15 -0.01 -8.91 -12.10
N GLY A 16 -1.35 -8.86 -12.08
CA GLY A 16 -2.20 -10.08 -12.14
C GLY A 16 -2.54 -10.72 -10.80
N LYS A 17 -2.20 -10.10 -9.65
CA LYS A 17 -2.44 -10.69 -8.31
C LYS A 17 -3.89 -11.10 -8.06
N THR A 18 -4.85 -10.22 -8.39
CA THR A 18 -6.28 -10.46 -8.18
C THR A 18 -6.73 -11.68 -8.98
N ALA A 19 -6.36 -11.76 -10.24
CA ALA A 19 -6.71 -12.92 -11.09
C ALA A 19 -6.16 -14.25 -10.51
N LEU A 20 -4.91 -14.25 -10.02
CA LEU A 20 -4.33 -15.43 -9.38
C LEU A 20 -5.09 -15.78 -8.08
N ALA A 21 -5.39 -14.78 -7.24
CA ALA A 21 -6.11 -15.01 -5.98
C ALA A 21 -7.51 -15.58 -6.21
N LEU A 22 -8.24 -15.10 -7.22
CA LEU A 22 -9.55 -15.63 -7.59
C LEU A 22 -9.44 -17.08 -8.10
N LYS A 23 -8.41 -17.41 -8.89
CA LYS A 23 -8.17 -18.81 -9.32
C LYS A 23 -7.85 -19.74 -8.16
N ILE A 24 -7.18 -19.26 -7.13
CA ILE A 24 -6.95 -20.02 -5.90
C ILE A 24 -8.29 -20.21 -5.15
N ALA A 25 -9.14 -19.18 -5.10
CA ALA A 25 -10.44 -19.22 -4.44
C ALA A 25 -11.44 -20.20 -5.12
N GLU A 26 -11.35 -20.39 -6.44
CA GLU A 26 -12.12 -21.41 -7.15
C GLU A 26 -11.79 -22.84 -6.67
N ALA A 27 -10.58 -23.09 -6.20
CA ALA A 27 -10.06 -24.42 -5.88
C ALA A 27 -9.93 -24.69 -4.37
N LEU A 28 -9.90 -23.67 -3.54
CA LEU A 28 -9.66 -23.78 -2.09
C LEU A 28 -10.57 -22.82 -1.31
N PRO A 29 -10.98 -23.18 -0.09
CA PRO A 29 -11.86 -22.36 0.75
C PRO A 29 -11.07 -21.19 1.38
N VAL A 30 -10.58 -20.27 0.57
CA VAL A 30 -9.84 -19.08 1.03
C VAL A 30 -10.78 -17.92 1.35
N GLU A 31 -10.29 -16.99 2.16
CA GLU A 31 -10.81 -15.63 2.28
C GLU A 31 -9.63 -14.66 2.06
N ILE A 32 -9.87 -13.59 1.33
CA ILE A 32 -8.82 -12.65 0.93
C ILE A 32 -8.72 -11.52 1.95
N ILE A 33 -7.50 -11.26 2.44
CA ILE A 33 -7.14 -10.07 3.21
C ILE A 33 -6.39 -9.12 2.28
N SER A 34 -6.97 -7.95 2.00
CA SER A 34 -6.38 -6.97 1.10
C SER A 34 -5.14 -6.31 1.71
N LEU A 35 -3.99 -6.45 1.07
CA LEU A 35 -2.73 -5.78 1.40
C LEU A 35 -2.58 -4.54 0.51
N ASP A 36 -3.57 -3.64 0.55
CA ASP A 36 -3.57 -2.44 -0.28
C ASP A 36 -4.05 -1.20 0.50
N SER A 37 -3.22 -0.16 0.53
CA SER A 37 -3.49 1.07 1.27
C SER A 37 -4.47 2.03 0.57
N ALA A 38 -4.95 1.68 -0.62
CA ALA A 38 -5.94 2.47 -1.34
C ALA A 38 -7.33 1.81 -1.31
N LEU A 39 -7.41 0.48 -1.29
CA LEU A 39 -8.69 -0.25 -1.27
C LEU A 39 -9.46 -0.11 0.05
N VAL A 40 -8.82 0.37 1.10
CA VAL A 40 -9.43 0.63 2.41
C VAL A 40 -10.47 1.76 2.37
N TYR A 41 -10.37 2.65 1.38
CA TYR A 41 -11.21 3.84 1.29
C TYR A 41 -12.54 3.56 0.59
N ARG A 42 -13.64 3.93 1.25
CA ARG A 42 -14.99 3.89 0.66
C ARG A 42 -15.10 4.86 -0.52
N ASP A 43 -15.92 4.49 -1.51
CA ASP A 43 -16.23 5.30 -2.69
C ASP A 43 -15.02 5.57 -3.62
N MET A 44 -13.85 5.04 -3.30
CA MET A 44 -12.66 5.09 -4.16
C MET A 44 -12.55 3.76 -4.92
N ASP A 45 -13.33 3.58 -5.97
CA ASP A 45 -13.56 2.28 -6.62
C ASP A 45 -12.80 2.14 -7.93
N ILE A 46 -13.04 3.07 -8.86
CA ILE A 46 -12.47 3.02 -10.21
C ILE A 46 -10.98 3.29 -10.17
N GLY A 47 -10.59 4.42 -9.56
CA GLY A 47 -9.18 4.85 -9.54
C GLY A 47 -8.25 3.93 -8.71
N THR A 48 -8.79 3.12 -7.80
CA THR A 48 -8.05 2.09 -7.07
C THR A 48 -8.06 0.74 -7.78
N ALA A 49 -8.91 0.56 -8.79
CA ALA A 49 -9.28 -0.71 -9.42
C ALA A 49 -9.72 -1.73 -8.37
N LYS A 50 -10.66 -1.30 -7.53
CA LYS A 50 -11.31 -2.16 -6.54
C LYS A 50 -11.92 -3.38 -7.22
N PRO A 51 -11.93 -4.56 -6.57
CA PRO A 51 -12.63 -5.74 -7.10
C PRO A 51 -14.09 -5.40 -7.41
N THR A 52 -14.59 -5.93 -8.52
CA THR A 52 -15.97 -5.78 -8.94
C THR A 52 -16.92 -6.45 -7.96
N ALA A 53 -18.21 -6.09 -7.98
CA ALA A 53 -19.24 -6.75 -7.16
C ALA A 53 -19.24 -8.28 -7.38
N ALA A 54 -19.10 -8.74 -8.63
CA ALA A 54 -19.03 -10.17 -8.94
C ALA A 54 -17.80 -10.85 -8.32
N GLU A 55 -16.66 -10.19 -8.25
CA GLU A 55 -15.44 -10.71 -7.61
C GLU A 55 -15.59 -10.72 -6.08
N LEU A 56 -16.23 -9.70 -5.50
CA LEU A 56 -16.52 -9.63 -4.07
C LEU A 56 -17.55 -10.69 -3.62
N ASP A 57 -18.53 -10.99 -4.47
CA ASP A 57 -19.52 -12.04 -4.23
C ASP A 57 -18.92 -13.45 -4.36
N ALA A 58 -17.92 -13.63 -5.22
CA ALA A 58 -17.28 -14.91 -5.48
C ALA A 58 -16.42 -15.41 -4.31
N VAL A 59 -15.75 -14.50 -3.58
CA VAL A 59 -14.90 -14.81 -2.44
C VAL A 59 -14.92 -13.68 -1.43
N PRO A 60 -15.01 -13.96 -0.11
CA PRO A 60 -14.95 -12.92 0.90
C PRO A 60 -13.64 -12.14 0.84
N HIS A 61 -13.75 -10.81 0.80
CA HIS A 61 -12.63 -9.89 0.87
C HIS A 61 -12.71 -9.06 2.15
N HIS A 62 -11.59 -8.90 2.81
CA HIS A 62 -11.45 -8.09 4.02
C HIS A 62 -10.52 -6.90 3.77
N LEU A 63 -10.66 -5.86 4.55
CA LEU A 63 -9.92 -4.59 4.47
C LEU A 63 -10.15 -3.83 3.14
N ILE A 64 -11.37 -3.92 2.64
CA ILE A 64 -11.90 -3.11 1.54
C ILE A 64 -13.04 -2.27 2.11
N ASP A 65 -13.15 -0.98 1.73
CA ASP A 65 -14.21 -0.06 2.15
C ASP A 65 -14.40 0.09 3.67
N ILE A 66 -13.32 0.06 4.43
CA ILE A 66 -13.39 0.08 5.90
C ILE A 66 -13.46 1.49 6.48
N ILE A 67 -12.88 2.50 5.82
CA ILE A 67 -12.84 3.89 6.27
C ILE A 67 -13.29 4.86 5.19
N PRO A 68 -13.79 6.07 5.54
CA PRO A 68 -14.01 7.13 4.56
C PRO A 68 -12.67 7.73 4.07
N PRO A 69 -12.64 8.40 2.91
CA PRO A 69 -11.40 8.97 2.36
C PRO A 69 -10.85 10.17 3.17
N THR A 70 -11.58 10.65 4.15
CA THR A 70 -11.16 11.72 5.08
C THR A 70 -10.34 11.21 6.26
N GLU A 71 -10.30 9.91 6.47
CA GLU A 71 -9.54 9.26 7.53
C GLU A 71 -8.21 8.69 7.02
N SER A 72 -7.38 8.21 7.94
CA SER A 72 -6.09 7.57 7.62
C SER A 72 -6.07 6.16 8.18
N TYR A 73 -5.45 5.24 7.46
CA TYR A 73 -5.23 3.88 7.89
C TYR A 73 -3.73 3.57 7.89
N SER A 74 -3.21 3.22 9.04
CA SER A 74 -1.78 3.04 9.26
C SER A 74 -1.32 1.59 9.05
N ALA A 75 0.00 1.40 8.92
CA ALA A 75 0.59 0.07 8.87
C ALA A 75 0.42 -0.70 10.18
N ALA A 76 0.33 -0.01 11.33
CA ALA A 76 0.08 -0.64 12.63
C ALA A 76 -1.35 -1.17 12.72
N GLU A 77 -2.34 -0.39 12.30
CA GLU A 77 -3.74 -0.84 12.21
C GLU A 77 -3.86 -2.03 11.26
N PHE A 78 -3.21 -1.97 10.10
CA PHE A 78 -3.18 -3.11 9.17
C PHE A 78 -2.64 -4.38 9.84
N VAL A 79 -1.54 -4.32 10.58
CA VAL A 79 -0.96 -5.50 11.24
C VAL A 79 -1.96 -6.08 12.25
N GLY A 80 -2.55 -5.25 13.11
CA GLY A 80 -3.55 -5.69 14.08
C GLY A 80 -4.75 -6.37 13.43
N ASP A 81 -5.33 -5.72 12.41
CA ASP A 81 -6.48 -6.26 11.67
C ASP A 81 -6.13 -7.52 10.89
N CYS A 82 -4.97 -7.56 10.25
CA CYS A 82 -4.53 -8.73 9.47
C CYS A 82 -4.36 -9.97 10.35
N VAL A 83 -3.78 -9.83 11.53
CA VAL A 83 -3.61 -10.94 12.49
C VAL A 83 -4.97 -11.41 13.00
N ARG A 84 -5.81 -10.51 13.49
CA ARG A 84 -7.16 -10.81 13.94
C ARG A 84 -7.99 -11.53 12.86
N LEU A 85 -7.97 -11.01 11.64
CA LEU A 85 -8.69 -11.62 10.51
C LEU A 85 -8.13 -13.01 10.15
N ALA A 86 -6.82 -13.20 10.18
CA ALA A 86 -6.22 -14.51 9.93
C ALA A 86 -6.69 -15.55 10.96
N GLU A 87 -6.78 -15.17 12.24
CA GLU A 87 -7.31 -16.04 13.30
C GLU A 87 -8.79 -16.34 13.08
N GLU A 88 -9.62 -15.33 12.80
CA GLU A 88 -11.06 -15.49 12.56
C GLU A 88 -11.34 -16.37 11.33
N ILE A 89 -10.61 -16.18 10.24
CA ILE A 89 -10.73 -16.98 9.01
C ILE A 89 -10.38 -18.45 9.33
N ARG A 90 -9.29 -18.68 10.05
CA ARG A 90 -8.90 -20.03 10.48
C ARG A 90 -9.94 -20.68 11.40
N ALA A 91 -10.52 -19.92 12.32
CA ALA A 91 -11.59 -20.41 13.20
C ALA A 91 -12.84 -20.84 12.44
N ARG A 92 -13.10 -20.25 11.26
CA ARG A 92 -14.17 -20.67 10.33
C ARG A 92 -13.79 -21.88 9.46
N GLY A 93 -12.61 -22.45 9.62
CA GLY A 93 -12.11 -23.58 8.80
C GLY A 93 -11.68 -23.14 7.38
N ARG A 94 -11.47 -21.83 7.15
CA ARG A 94 -11.02 -21.29 5.86
C ARG A 94 -9.54 -20.89 5.91
N LEU A 95 -8.98 -20.52 4.77
CA LEU A 95 -7.55 -20.26 4.61
C LEU A 95 -7.34 -18.75 4.37
N PRO A 96 -6.60 -18.04 5.24
CA PRO A 96 -6.31 -16.62 5.01
C PRO A 96 -5.31 -16.44 3.87
N LEU A 97 -5.74 -15.68 2.86
CA LEU A 97 -4.95 -15.33 1.67
C LEU A 97 -4.70 -13.83 1.65
N ILE A 98 -3.49 -13.38 1.97
CA ILE A 98 -3.08 -11.99 1.97
C ILE A 98 -2.68 -11.60 0.55
N VAL A 99 -3.37 -10.62 -0.07
CA VAL A 99 -3.15 -10.28 -1.48
C VAL A 99 -2.93 -8.79 -1.64
N GLY A 100 -1.78 -8.41 -2.21
CA GLY A 100 -1.59 -6.99 -2.49
C GLY A 100 -0.18 -6.55 -2.86
N GLY A 101 0.04 -5.25 -2.76
CA GLY A 101 1.27 -4.61 -3.21
C GLY A 101 1.75 -3.46 -2.32
N THR A 102 1.13 -3.20 -1.16
CA THR A 102 1.58 -2.19 -0.21
C THR A 102 2.71 -2.76 0.65
N MET A 103 3.93 -2.65 0.12
CA MET A 103 5.11 -3.27 0.72
C MET A 103 5.42 -2.80 2.13
N MET A 104 5.02 -1.57 2.49
CA MET A 104 5.16 -1.07 3.86
C MET A 104 4.30 -1.87 4.86
N TYR A 105 3.08 -2.26 4.48
CA TYR A 105 2.22 -3.09 5.31
C TYR A 105 2.80 -4.49 5.47
N PHE A 106 3.30 -5.07 4.38
CA PHE A 106 3.96 -6.38 4.42
C PHE A 106 5.22 -6.34 5.31
N HIS A 107 6.04 -5.31 5.16
CA HIS A 107 7.23 -5.13 6.01
C HIS A 107 6.86 -4.98 7.50
N ALA A 108 5.82 -4.19 7.80
CA ALA A 108 5.32 -4.05 9.16
C ALA A 108 4.88 -5.39 9.77
N LEU A 109 4.25 -6.25 8.94
CA LEU A 109 3.77 -7.57 9.36
C LEU A 109 4.93 -8.56 9.59
N THR A 110 6.01 -8.49 8.80
CA THR A 110 7.11 -9.47 8.82
C THR A 110 8.31 -9.04 9.64
N GLU A 111 8.60 -7.75 9.70
CA GLU A 111 9.79 -7.18 10.34
C GLU A 111 9.46 -6.29 11.54
N GLY A 112 8.17 -6.04 11.76
CA GLY A 112 7.69 -5.10 12.77
C GLY A 112 7.84 -3.64 12.35
N LEU A 113 7.26 -2.78 13.17
CA LEU A 113 7.45 -1.34 13.13
C LEU A 113 8.33 -0.93 14.31
N ASN A 114 9.12 0.12 14.11
CA ASN A 114 9.77 0.75 15.26
C ASN A 114 8.69 1.35 16.17
N ASP A 115 8.92 1.28 17.47
CA ASP A 115 8.04 1.90 18.46
C ASP A 115 8.21 3.43 18.39
N LEU A 116 7.43 4.03 17.50
CA LEU A 116 7.41 5.48 17.27
C LEU A 116 6.06 6.02 17.77
N PRO A 117 6.06 7.22 18.35
CA PRO A 117 4.82 7.84 18.83
C PRO A 117 3.80 7.98 17.68
N GLU A 118 2.54 7.93 18.04
CA GLU A 118 1.47 8.26 17.10
C GLU A 118 1.62 9.68 16.56
N ALA A 119 0.93 9.95 15.47
CA ALA A 119 0.93 11.27 14.86
C ALA A 119 0.21 12.29 15.72
N ASP A 120 0.81 13.46 15.92
CA ASP A 120 0.20 14.56 16.66
C ASP A 120 -0.23 15.68 15.71
N ALA A 121 -1.53 15.97 15.70
CA ALA A 121 -2.12 16.96 14.81
C ALA A 121 -1.60 18.39 15.08
N ALA A 122 -1.35 18.74 16.33
CA ALA A 122 -0.89 20.09 16.69
C ALA A 122 0.57 20.30 16.27
N ILE A 123 1.43 19.29 16.45
CA ILE A 123 2.83 19.34 16.00
C ILE A 123 2.88 19.38 14.47
N ARG A 124 2.06 18.60 13.78
CA ARG A 124 1.96 18.62 12.31
C ARG A 124 1.52 19.97 11.78
N ALA A 125 0.50 20.60 12.39
CA ALA A 125 0.06 21.94 12.02
C ALA A 125 1.20 22.95 12.15
N ARG A 126 1.94 22.94 13.27
CA ARG A 126 3.11 23.81 13.46
C ARG A 126 4.21 23.58 12.44
N LEU A 127 4.50 22.31 12.10
CA LEU A 127 5.48 22.00 11.06
C LEU A 127 5.04 22.50 9.67
N GLN A 128 3.75 22.43 9.36
CA GLN A 128 3.19 22.99 8.12
C GLN A 128 3.29 24.53 8.11
N GLU A 129 2.98 25.22 9.21
CA GLU A 129 3.15 26.67 9.32
C GLU A 129 4.62 27.10 9.14
N GLU A 130 5.55 26.38 9.78
CA GLU A 130 6.99 26.62 9.61
C GLU A 130 7.44 26.40 8.17
N LYS A 131 6.96 25.32 7.53
CA LYS A 131 7.25 25.04 6.13
C LYS A 131 6.70 26.11 5.19
N GLN A 132 5.48 26.60 5.43
CA GLN A 132 4.89 27.70 4.65
C GLN A 132 5.67 28.99 4.82
N ARG A 133 6.13 29.30 6.04
CA ARG A 133 6.82 30.55 6.36
C ARG A 133 8.28 30.58 5.95
N TYR A 134 8.99 29.47 6.12
CA TYR A 134 10.46 29.41 5.99
C TYR A 134 10.94 28.46 4.89
N GLY A 135 10.03 27.68 4.30
CA GLY A 135 10.32 26.69 3.27
C GLY A 135 10.79 25.33 3.81
N LEU A 136 10.73 24.32 2.96
CA LEU A 136 11.17 22.97 3.30
C LEU A 136 12.67 22.88 3.60
N ALA A 137 13.49 23.71 2.96
CA ALA A 137 14.94 23.78 3.19
C ALA A 137 15.27 24.11 4.66
N HIS A 138 14.49 24.98 5.29
CA HIS A 138 14.63 25.30 6.71
C HIS A 138 14.36 24.09 7.60
N LEU A 139 13.30 23.34 7.34
CA LEU A 139 13.00 22.11 8.08
C LEU A 139 14.11 21.06 7.90
N TYR A 140 14.65 20.94 6.68
CA TYR A 140 15.76 20.02 6.43
C TYR A 140 17.03 20.42 7.18
N GLN A 141 17.37 21.71 7.26
CA GLN A 141 18.49 22.21 8.07
C GLN A 141 18.28 21.92 9.57
N ASN A 142 17.08 22.12 10.09
CA ASN A 142 16.75 21.75 11.46
C ASN A 142 16.97 20.25 11.69
N LEU A 143 16.53 19.40 10.76
CA LEU A 143 16.76 17.96 10.84
C LEU A 143 18.26 17.63 10.79
N GLN A 144 19.06 18.29 9.95
CA GLN A 144 20.51 18.10 9.90
C GLN A 144 21.20 18.40 11.23
N THR A 145 20.67 19.36 11.99
CA THR A 145 21.20 19.72 13.32
C THR A 145 20.80 18.71 14.39
N ILE A 146 19.56 18.22 14.35
CA ILE A 146 18.98 17.36 15.38
C ILE A 146 19.34 15.88 15.15
N ASP A 147 19.30 15.44 13.90
CA ASP A 147 19.50 14.04 13.48
C ASP A 147 20.26 13.97 12.15
N PRO A 148 21.58 14.24 12.18
CA PRO A 148 22.43 14.21 10.97
C PRO A 148 22.39 12.88 10.25
N GLU A 149 22.22 11.78 10.98
CA GLU A 149 22.18 10.43 10.41
C GLU A 149 20.90 10.24 9.57
N THR A 150 19.74 10.58 10.08
CA THR A 150 18.49 10.56 9.33
C THR A 150 18.53 11.54 8.16
N ALA A 151 19.00 12.77 8.37
CA ALA A 151 19.11 13.77 7.32
C ALA A 151 20.02 13.30 6.15
N GLY A 152 21.13 12.63 6.45
CA GLY A 152 22.03 12.07 5.44
C GLY A 152 21.42 10.95 4.57
N ARG A 153 20.39 10.29 5.06
CA ARG A 153 19.63 9.25 4.32
C ARG A 153 18.49 9.82 3.48
N LEU A 154 18.03 11.03 3.78
CA LEU A 154 16.89 11.67 3.11
C LEU A 154 17.34 12.64 2.02
N LYS A 155 16.51 12.75 0.98
CA LYS A 155 16.69 13.83 0.01
C LYS A 155 16.13 15.14 0.60
N PRO A 156 16.74 16.31 0.33
CA PRO A 156 16.27 17.60 0.85
C PRO A 156 14.83 17.97 0.45
N ASN A 157 14.28 17.34 -0.58
CA ASN A 157 12.91 17.55 -1.05
C ASN A 157 11.91 16.47 -0.56
N ASP A 158 12.31 15.56 0.31
CA ASP A 158 11.43 14.52 0.89
C ASP A 158 10.68 15.07 2.12
N SER A 159 9.73 15.97 1.83
CA SER A 159 8.96 16.72 2.83
C SER A 159 8.36 15.79 3.90
N GLN A 160 7.72 14.70 3.47
CA GLN A 160 7.00 13.81 4.38
C GLN A 160 7.91 13.13 5.41
N ARG A 161 9.09 12.66 4.98
CA ARG A 161 10.04 12.02 5.89
C ARG A 161 10.77 13.00 6.77
N ILE A 162 11.07 14.20 6.26
CA ILE A 162 11.65 15.29 7.03
C ILE A 162 10.68 15.72 8.13
N GLU A 163 9.43 15.98 7.80
CA GLU A 163 8.38 16.36 8.75
C GLU A 163 8.16 15.27 9.81
N ARG A 164 8.10 13.99 9.39
CA ARG A 164 7.96 12.89 10.35
C ARG A 164 9.13 12.76 11.31
N ALA A 165 10.36 12.92 10.86
CA ALA A 165 11.54 12.88 11.72
C ALA A 165 11.52 14.00 12.76
N LEU A 166 11.14 15.21 12.34
CA LEU A 166 10.98 16.36 13.25
C LEU A 166 9.79 16.20 14.19
N GLU A 167 8.66 15.63 13.74
CA GLU A 167 7.51 15.30 14.57
C GLU A 167 7.90 14.35 15.70
N VAL A 168 8.56 13.23 15.37
CA VAL A 168 9.04 12.26 16.36
C VAL A 168 9.96 12.92 17.39
N TYR A 169 10.91 13.71 16.93
CA TYR A 169 11.81 14.43 17.84
C TYR A 169 11.06 15.41 18.76
N ARG A 170 10.09 16.15 18.24
CA ARG A 170 9.29 17.11 19.03
C ARG A 170 8.40 16.43 20.07
N LEU A 171 7.95 15.22 19.78
CA LEU A 171 7.14 14.41 20.70
C LEU A 171 7.96 13.76 21.79
N THR A 172 9.15 13.27 21.46
CA THR A 172 9.91 12.38 22.34
C THR A 172 11.19 13.00 22.90
N GLY A 173 11.67 14.11 22.31
CA GLY A 173 13.00 14.65 22.57
C GLY A 173 14.16 13.81 22.05
N LYS A 174 13.87 12.70 21.33
CA LYS A 174 14.85 11.72 20.87
C LYS A 174 14.88 11.68 19.34
N PRO A 175 16.07 11.70 18.68
CA PRO A 175 16.20 11.61 17.24
C PRO A 175 15.62 10.32 16.67
N LEU A 176 15.09 10.36 15.44
CA LEU A 176 14.52 9.20 14.77
C LEU A 176 15.55 8.08 14.57
N SER A 177 16.81 8.43 14.25
CA SER A 177 17.91 7.47 14.16
C SER A 177 18.15 6.69 15.45
N ALA A 178 18.01 7.35 16.61
CA ALA A 178 18.14 6.68 17.90
C ALA A 178 17.00 5.71 18.20
N HIS A 179 15.76 6.00 17.77
CA HIS A 179 14.66 5.03 17.85
C HIS A 179 14.92 3.81 16.95
N PHE A 180 15.51 4.00 15.78
CA PHE A 180 15.84 2.89 14.87
C PHE A 180 17.00 2.02 15.41
N ALA A 181 17.91 2.58 16.17
CA ALA A 181 19.00 1.83 16.82
C ALA A 181 18.50 0.92 17.95
N GLU A 182 17.37 1.23 18.56
CA GLU A 182 16.76 0.46 19.66
C GLU A 182 15.72 -0.57 19.16
N LYS A 183 15.83 -1.01 17.90
CA LYS A 183 14.89 -2.02 17.37
C LYS A 183 14.86 -3.24 18.27
N ALA A 184 13.70 -3.49 18.89
CA ALA A 184 13.46 -4.70 19.65
C ALA A 184 13.42 -5.92 18.71
N ASP A 185 13.76 -7.10 19.24
CA ASP A 185 13.54 -8.36 18.52
C ASP A 185 12.05 -8.49 18.17
N TYR A 186 11.76 -8.65 16.90
CA TYR A 186 10.40 -8.81 16.41
C TYR A 186 10.15 -10.25 16.01
N THR A 187 9.12 -10.82 16.57
CA THR A 187 8.63 -12.14 16.15
C THR A 187 7.39 -11.93 15.27
N PRO A 188 7.43 -12.34 14.01
CA PRO A 188 6.26 -12.22 13.13
C PRO A 188 5.04 -12.92 13.74
N PRO A 189 3.87 -12.26 13.79
CA PRO A 189 2.67 -12.81 14.43
C PRO A 189 1.98 -13.88 13.57
N LEU A 190 2.40 -14.07 12.32
CA LEU A 190 1.86 -15.06 11.39
C LEU A 190 3.00 -15.93 10.84
N ASP A 191 2.72 -17.23 10.72
CA ASP A 191 3.53 -18.15 9.90
C ASP A 191 3.13 -17.95 8.42
N LEU A 192 4.00 -17.28 7.66
CA LEU A 192 3.73 -16.83 6.30
C LEU A 192 4.50 -17.65 5.26
N CYS A 193 3.77 -18.24 4.32
CA CYS A 193 4.34 -18.67 3.05
C CYS A 193 4.04 -17.60 2.00
N THR A 194 5.08 -17.07 1.35
CA THR A 194 4.96 -15.91 0.45
C THR A 194 5.37 -16.26 -0.96
N THR A 195 4.51 -15.95 -1.92
CA THR A 195 4.82 -15.95 -3.36
C THR A 195 4.66 -14.54 -3.94
N ALA A 196 5.35 -14.25 -5.03
CA ALA A 196 5.22 -12.96 -5.69
C ALA A 196 5.18 -13.09 -7.21
N LEU A 197 4.31 -12.29 -7.83
CA LEU A 197 4.33 -12.05 -9.26
C LEU A 197 5.37 -10.98 -9.57
N ILE A 198 6.44 -11.37 -10.29
CA ILE A 198 7.55 -10.50 -10.64
C ILE A 198 7.72 -10.54 -12.16
N PRO A 199 7.03 -9.65 -12.92
CA PRO A 199 7.18 -9.57 -14.36
C PRO A 199 8.62 -9.29 -14.77
N GLU A 200 9.21 -10.16 -15.58
CA GLU A 200 10.52 -9.94 -16.18
C GLU A 200 10.43 -8.93 -17.32
N ASN A 201 9.40 -9.07 -18.17
CA ASN A 201 9.14 -8.14 -19.25
C ASN A 201 8.45 -6.86 -18.74
N ARG A 202 9.26 -5.83 -18.48
CA ARG A 202 8.76 -4.54 -18.00
C ARG A 202 7.97 -3.75 -19.04
N ALA A 203 8.20 -3.97 -20.32
CA ALA A 203 7.45 -3.29 -21.37
C ALA A 203 5.98 -3.73 -21.32
N LEU A 204 5.72 -5.04 -21.22
CA LEU A 204 4.36 -5.57 -21.03
C LEU A 204 3.68 -5.04 -19.75
N LEU A 205 4.41 -4.95 -18.64
CA LEU A 205 3.88 -4.35 -17.42
C LEU A 205 3.49 -2.88 -17.65
N HIS A 206 4.31 -2.11 -18.35
CA HIS A 206 4.05 -0.70 -18.66
C HIS A 206 2.86 -0.52 -19.61
N GLU A 207 2.68 -1.42 -20.58
CA GLU A 207 1.52 -1.46 -21.46
C GLU A 207 0.25 -1.78 -20.68
N ASN A 208 0.29 -2.78 -19.80
CA ASN A 208 -0.82 -3.14 -18.93
C ASN A 208 -1.23 -1.99 -17.99
N ILE A 209 -0.24 -1.26 -17.46
CA ILE A 209 -0.49 -0.07 -16.64
C ILE A 209 -1.19 1.02 -17.47
N ALA A 210 -0.70 1.31 -18.67
CA ALA A 210 -1.30 2.33 -19.54
C ALA A 210 -2.74 1.94 -19.92
N ARG A 211 -2.94 0.71 -20.41
CA ARG A 211 -4.25 0.18 -20.76
C ARG A 211 -5.24 0.26 -19.59
N ARG A 212 -4.82 -0.15 -18.38
CA ARG A 212 -5.67 -0.10 -17.19
C ARG A 212 -6.04 1.33 -16.82
N PHE A 213 -5.10 2.28 -16.92
CA PHE A 213 -5.40 3.69 -16.66
C PHE A 213 -6.41 4.25 -17.65
N THR A 214 -6.29 3.92 -18.94
CA THR A 214 -7.28 4.28 -19.98
C THR A 214 -8.66 3.69 -19.65
N GLN A 215 -8.72 2.41 -19.29
CA GLN A 215 -9.98 1.77 -18.87
C GLN A 215 -10.63 2.46 -17.65
N MET A 216 -9.85 2.90 -16.67
CA MET A 216 -10.38 3.67 -15.53
C MET A 216 -11.00 4.98 -15.98
N LEU A 217 -10.39 5.69 -16.94
CA LEU A 217 -10.94 6.92 -17.51
C LEU A 217 -12.26 6.65 -18.25
N GLU A 218 -12.32 5.60 -19.07
CA GLU A 218 -13.53 5.18 -19.79
C GLU A 218 -14.66 4.77 -18.83
N GLN A 219 -14.34 4.22 -17.67
CA GLN A 219 -15.27 3.84 -16.60
C GLN A 219 -15.77 5.04 -15.80
N GLY A 220 -15.24 6.25 -16.00
CA GLY A 220 -15.69 7.46 -15.32
C GLY A 220 -14.85 7.84 -14.08
N PHE A 221 -13.56 7.54 -14.06
CA PHE A 221 -12.69 7.89 -12.93
C PHE A 221 -12.70 9.39 -12.56
N ILE A 222 -12.83 10.28 -13.55
CA ILE A 222 -12.93 11.73 -13.28
C ILE A 222 -14.26 12.07 -12.61
N ASP A 223 -15.34 11.39 -12.98
CA ASP A 223 -16.66 11.61 -12.37
C ASP A 223 -16.72 11.04 -10.95
N GLU A 224 -16.05 9.89 -10.70
CA GLU A 224 -15.81 9.39 -9.34
C GLU A 224 -15.11 10.45 -8.49
N MET A 225 -14.05 11.08 -9.01
CA MET A 225 -13.32 12.10 -8.27
C MET A 225 -14.16 13.35 -7.98
N ARG A 226 -15.05 13.77 -8.91
CA ARG A 226 -16.00 14.86 -8.69
C ARG A 226 -17.02 14.48 -7.61
N ALA A 227 -17.56 13.26 -7.67
CA ALA A 227 -18.50 12.76 -6.69
C ALA A 227 -17.88 12.66 -5.27
N LEU A 228 -16.63 12.21 -5.15
CA LEU A 228 -15.88 12.21 -3.89
C LEU A 228 -15.78 13.62 -3.29
N ARG A 229 -15.37 14.62 -4.07
CA ARG A 229 -15.26 16.02 -3.61
C ARG A 229 -16.62 16.61 -3.23
N GLN A 230 -17.69 16.18 -3.86
CA GLN A 230 -19.04 16.62 -3.50
C GLN A 230 -19.54 15.93 -2.20
N LYS A 231 -19.28 14.64 -2.06
CA LYS A 231 -19.70 13.84 -0.91
C LYS A 231 -18.90 14.16 0.36
N TYR A 232 -17.61 14.49 0.20
CA TYR A 232 -16.67 14.78 1.28
C TYR A 232 -16.04 16.18 1.07
N PRO A 233 -16.79 17.26 1.38
CA PRO A 233 -16.32 18.63 1.11
C PRO A 233 -15.08 19.04 1.91
N GLU A 234 -14.75 18.29 2.97
CA GLU A 234 -13.54 18.45 3.78
C GLU A 234 -12.29 17.82 3.16
N LEU A 235 -12.41 17.06 2.06
CA LEU A 235 -11.26 16.47 1.37
C LEU A 235 -10.28 17.54 0.90
N THR A 236 -9.00 17.27 1.12
CA THR A 236 -7.89 18.10 0.63
C THR A 236 -6.85 17.25 -0.11
N ALA A 237 -6.10 17.88 -0.99
CA ALA A 237 -5.02 17.24 -1.75
C ALA A 237 -3.94 16.57 -0.87
N ASP A 238 -3.83 16.98 0.39
CA ASP A 238 -2.81 16.49 1.33
C ASP A 238 -3.27 15.29 2.17
N MET A 239 -4.54 14.91 2.09
CA MET A 239 -5.05 13.71 2.77
C MET A 239 -4.45 12.43 2.16
N SER A 240 -4.30 11.40 2.99
CA SER A 240 -3.65 10.13 2.59
C SER A 240 -4.33 9.46 1.40
N SER A 241 -5.66 9.51 1.34
CA SER A 241 -6.46 9.02 0.23
C SER A 241 -6.15 9.74 -1.09
N MET A 242 -6.02 11.06 -1.05
CA MET A 242 -5.76 11.89 -2.25
C MET A 242 -4.29 11.84 -2.69
N ARG A 243 -3.40 11.24 -1.88
CA ARG A 243 -2.02 10.91 -2.31
C ARG A 243 -1.93 9.60 -3.08
N CYS A 244 -2.99 8.82 -3.16
CA CYS A 244 -3.04 7.62 -3.99
C CYS A 244 -2.76 8.00 -5.45
N VAL A 245 -2.01 7.11 -6.11
CA VAL A 245 -1.68 7.29 -7.53
C VAL A 245 -2.96 7.30 -8.36
N GLY A 246 -3.08 8.23 -9.29
CA GLY A 246 -4.29 8.50 -10.03
C GLY A 246 -5.10 9.64 -9.39
N TYR A 247 -5.48 9.50 -8.11
CA TYR A 247 -6.28 10.51 -7.39
C TYR A 247 -5.54 11.84 -7.25
N ARG A 248 -4.24 11.83 -6.91
CA ARG A 248 -3.45 13.06 -6.86
C ARG A 248 -3.43 13.79 -8.20
N GLN A 249 -3.26 13.05 -9.29
CA GLN A 249 -3.23 13.63 -10.63
C GLN A 249 -4.62 14.12 -11.08
N ALA A 250 -5.69 13.39 -10.73
CA ALA A 250 -7.06 13.81 -10.99
C ALA A 250 -7.43 15.07 -10.19
N TRP A 251 -6.94 15.18 -8.96
CA TRP A 251 -7.08 16.40 -8.17
C TRP A 251 -6.47 17.60 -8.87
N ASP A 252 -5.18 17.49 -9.25
CA ASP A 252 -4.45 18.57 -9.94
C ASP A 252 -5.15 18.99 -11.26
N TYR A 253 -5.73 18.03 -12.00
CA TYR A 253 -6.51 18.28 -13.19
C TYR A 253 -7.81 19.05 -12.88
N LEU A 254 -8.56 18.65 -11.87
CA LEU A 254 -9.82 19.31 -11.49
C LEU A 254 -9.60 20.71 -10.88
N GLU A 255 -8.43 20.99 -10.35
CA GLU A 255 -7.99 22.34 -9.93
C GLU A 255 -7.49 23.20 -11.10
N GLY A 256 -7.46 22.67 -12.34
CA GLY A 256 -6.93 23.39 -13.49
C GLY A 256 -5.41 23.60 -13.49
N LEU A 257 -4.68 22.85 -12.65
CA LEU A 257 -3.22 22.91 -12.57
C LEU A 257 -2.54 22.17 -13.73
N THR A 258 -3.27 21.28 -14.39
CA THR A 258 -2.81 20.52 -15.57
C THR A 258 -3.97 20.37 -16.56
N ASP A 259 -3.66 20.27 -17.85
CA ASP A 259 -4.62 19.85 -18.87
C ASP A 259 -4.88 18.33 -18.80
N TYR A 260 -5.84 17.86 -19.59
CA TYR A 260 -6.25 16.47 -19.61
C TYR A 260 -5.13 15.52 -20.06
N ASP A 261 -4.40 15.85 -21.11
CA ASP A 261 -3.34 15.02 -21.66
C ASP A 261 -2.19 14.89 -20.66
N THR A 262 -1.79 16.00 -20.05
CA THR A 262 -0.80 16.03 -18.98
C THR A 262 -1.26 15.21 -17.75
N PHE A 263 -2.53 15.27 -17.38
CA PHE A 263 -3.09 14.44 -16.31
C PHE A 263 -2.93 12.95 -16.63
N VAL A 264 -3.31 12.51 -17.83
CA VAL A 264 -3.21 11.12 -18.26
C VAL A 264 -1.76 10.64 -18.24
N GLU A 265 -0.85 11.41 -18.85
CA GLU A 265 0.58 11.10 -18.87
C GLU A 265 1.17 10.97 -17.45
N LYS A 266 0.88 11.93 -16.58
CA LYS A 266 1.34 11.93 -15.18
C LYS A 266 0.75 10.76 -14.39
N GLY A 267 -0.52 10.40 -14.61
CA GLY A 267 -1.17 9.26 -13.96
C GLY A 267 -0.50 7.93 -14.33
N ILE A 268 -0.25 7.71 -15.62
CA ILE A 268 0.47 6.53 -16.11
C ILE A 268 1.91 6.50 -15.57
N ALA A 269 2.62 7.63 -15.63
CA ALA A 269 3.99 7.73 -15.14
C ALA A 269 4.09 7.45 -13.63
N ALA A 270 3.19 8.02 -12.82
CA ALA A 270 3.14 7.80 -11.38
C ALA A 270 2.84 6.31 -11.04
N THR A 271 1.97 5.66 -11.82
CA THR A 271 1.66 4.23 -11.67
C THR A 271 2.87 3.35 -12.02
N ARG A 272 3.60 3.67 -13.08
CA ARG A 272 4.88 3.00 -13.42
C ARG A 272 5.92 3.16 -12.31
N GLN A 273 6.01 4.34 -11.70
CA GLN A 273 6.90 4.59 -10.57
C GLN A 273 6.49 3.79 -9.32
N LEU A 274 5.18 3.65 -9.07
CA LEU A 274 4.67 2.79 -8.01
C LEU A 274 5.09 1.34 -8.25
N ALA A 275 4.84 0.79 -9.44
CA ALA A 275 5.23 -0.57 -9.81
C ALA A 275 6.75 -0.80 -9.66
N LYS A 276 7.57 0.17 -10.09
CA LYS A 276 9.03 0.11 -9.90
C LYS A 276 9.43 0.03 -8.43
N ARG A 277 8.80 0.83 -7.55
CA ARG A 277 9.05 0.76 -6.10
C ARG A 277 8.65 -0.59 -5.52
N GLN A 278 7.48 -1.11 -5.90
CA GLN A 278 7.01 -2.44 -5.47
C GLN A 278 7.98 -3.54 -5.86
N LEU A 279 8.42 -3.57 -7.11
CA LEU A 279 9.42 -4.53 -7.60
C LEU A 279 10.78 -4.41 -6.89
N THR A 280 11.18 -3.21 -6.48
CA THR A 280 12.41 -3.00 -5.72
C THR A 280 12.33 -3.62 -4.31
N TRP A 281 11.19 -3.52 -3.67
CA TRP A 281 10.93 -4.14 -2.37
C TRP A 281 10.85 -5.67 -2.49
N LEU A 282 10.11 -6.19 -3.47
CA LEU A 282 9.93 -7.63 -3.68
C LEU A 282 11.24 -8.40 -3.84
N ARG A 283 12.28 -7.78 -4.41
CA ARG A 283 13.60 -8.39 -4.55
C ARG A 283 14.32 -8.64 -3.22
N LYS A 284 13.87 -8.02 -2.13
CA LYS A 284 14.48 -8.13 -0.80
C LYS A 284 13.71 -9.08 0.12
N ILE A 285 12.52 -9.50 -0.30
CA ILE A 285 11.63 -10.36 0.49
C ILE A 285 12.01 -11.82 0.24
N PRO A 286 12.18 -12.65 1.27
CA PRO A 286 12.29 -14.10 1.12
C PRO A 286 10.99 -14.66 0.53
N LEU A 287 11.06 -15.22 -0.67
CA LEU A 287 9.92 -15.79 -1.38
C LEU A 287 10.04 -17.32 -1.42
N ALA A 288 8.91 -18.01 -1.17
CA ALA A 288 8.82 -19.44 -1.43
C ALA A 288 8.82 -19.74 -2.93
N TYR A 289 8.26 -18.82 -3.73
CA TYR A 289 8.24 -18.91 -5.19
C TYR A 289 8.10 -17.54 -5.83
N SER A 290 8.84 -17.31 -6.92
CA SER A 290 8.73 -16.12 -7.77
C SER A 290 8.10 -16.53 -9.10
N ILE A 291 7.07 -15.84 -9.51
CA ILE A 291 6.27 -16.10 -10.71
C ILE A 291 6.49 -14.98 -11.72
N ASP A 292 6.85 -15.30 -12.96
CA ASP A 292 6.62 -14.38 -14.06
C ASP A 292 5.21 -14.59 -14.62
N PRO A 293 4.27 -13.65 -14.38
CA PRO A 293 2.86 -13.84 -14.76
C PRO A 293 2.64 -13.91 -16.27
N TYR A 294 3.65 -13.59 -17.08
CA TYR A 294 3.53 -13.54 -18.54
C TYR A 294 4.10 -14.78 -19.25
N THR A 295 4.96 -15.52 -18.58
CA THR A 295 5.66 -16.69 -19.18
C THR A 295 5.41 -17.99 -18.43
N ASP A 296 5.09 -17.94 -17.15
CA ASP A 296 4.84 -19.13 -16.33
C ASP A 296 3.38 -19.62 -16.50
N GLY A 297 3.18 -20.51 -17.46
CA GLY A 297 1.85 -21.12 -17.72
C GLY A 297 1.31 -22.01 -16.58
N ASN A 298 2.16 -22.40 -15.62
CA ASN A 298 1.78 -23.29 -14.51
C ASN A 298 1.64 -22.57 -13.16
N HIS A 299 1.74 -21.25 -13.13
CA HIS A 299 1.80 -20.46 -11.90
C HIS A 299 0.60 -20.69 -10.95
N VAL A 300 -0.59 -20.94 -11.49
CA VAL A 300 -1.80 -21.26 -10.68
C VAL A 300 -1.60 -22.59 -9.95
N GLN A 301 -1.22 -23.65 -10.68
CA GLN A 301 -0.99 -24.99 -10.11
C GLN A 301 0.14 -24.99 -9.09
N THR A 302 1.23 -24.31 -9.40
CA THR A 302 2.37 -24.15 -8.48
C THR A 302 1.94 -23.44 -7.20
N THR A 303 1.18 -22.34 -7.32
CA THR A 303 0.68 -21.62 -6.15
C THR A 303 -0.30 -22.48 -5.33
N LEU A 304 -1.22 -23.19 -5.97
CA LEU A 304 -2.13 -24.14 -5.29
C LEU A 304 -1.36 -25.21 -4.51
N ALA A 305 -0.31 -25.79 -5.10
CA ALA A 305 0.52 -26.78 -4.43
C ALA A 305 1.24 -26.19 -3.20
N LEU A 306 1.74 -24.96 -3.29
CA LEU A 306 2.37 -24.25 -2.18
C LEU A 306 1.36 -23.94 -1.06
N VAL A 307 0.15 -23.48 -1.40
CA VAL A 307 -0.93 -23.24 -0.43
C VAL A 307 -1.27 -24.53 0.31
N ARG A 308 -1.56 -25.62 -0.43
CA ARG A 308 -1.87 -26.92 0.17
C ARG A 308 -0.77 -27.41 1.11
N ARG A 309 0.48 -27.33 0.66
CA ARG A 309 1.64 -27.75 1.47
C ARG A 309 1.77 -26.93 2.74
N HIS A 310 1.60 -25.59 2.67
CA HIS A 310 1.72 -24.70 3.82
C HIS A 310 0.62 -24.96 4.86
N PHE A 311 -0.60 -25.14 4.43
CA PHE A 311 -1.74 -25.43 5.30
C PHE A 311 -1.90 -26.92 5.65
N GLN A 312 -1.11 -27.83 5.03
CA GLN A 312 -1.15 -29.28 5.23
C GLN A 312 -2.51 -29.92 4.86
N ILE A 313 -3.03 -29.58 3.67
CA ILE A 313 -4.31 -30.04 3.11
C ILE A 313 -4.13 -30.70 1.75
#